data_07689129553bb1f3d942e44fb2e1c43a
#
_entry.id   07689129553bb1f3d942e44fb2e1c43a
#
_cell.length_a   1.000
_cell.length_b   1.000
_cell.length_c   1.000
_cell.angle_alpha   90.00
_cell.angle_beta   90.00
_cell.angle_gamma   90.00
#
_symmetry.space_group_name_H-M   'P 1'
#
loop_
_entity.id
_entity.type
_entity.pdbx_description
1 polymer ?
#
loop_
_entity_poly.entity_id
_entity_poly.type
_entity_poly.pdbx_seq_one_letter_code
_entity_poly.pdbx_strand_id
1 'polypeptide(L)'
;MAESEIGKIKARMREMVEQDIPFRRHEVLVEEAIGLFRSLGYDDKVKLLETSGDIYVNYYTLDGTADYYYEALLSSTGYLKVWDLSAYRSGYLLRVPDRHKPEELAPFVEQPKTFEVFAENLRWNSFMGLENVGDVNHACQKGEAGDLIKIAEA
;
A
#
# COMPACT_ATOMS: atom_id res chain seq x y z
N MET A 1 12.32 -15.69 -5.50
CA MET A 1 12.13 -14.60 -6.48
C MET A 1 13.48 -14.28 -7.10
N ALA A 2 13.55 -14.18 -8.42
CA ALA A 2 14.83 -14.08 -9.11
C ALA A 2 15.34 -12.62 -9.06
N GLU A 3 16.63 -12.45 -8.86
CA GLU A 3 17.34 -11.15 -8.92
C GLU A 3 17.04 -10.38 -10.23
N SER A 4 16.74 -11.12 -11.30
CA SER A 4 16.33 -10.56 -12.59
C SER A 4 14.99 -9.82 -12.56
N GLU A 5 14.04 -10.21 -11.70
CA GLU A 5 12.73 -9.54 -11.55
C GLU A 5 12.89 -8.20 -10.84
N ILE A 6 13.71 -8.17 -9.79
CA ILE A 6 14.02 -6.93 -9.07
C ILE A 6 14.68 -5.92 -10.00
N GLY A 7 15.61 -6.38 -10.83
CA GLY A 7 16.25 -5.55 -11.83
C GLY A 7 15.27 -4.90 -12.79
N LYS A 8 14.27 -5.65 -13.27
CA LYS A 8 13.22 -5.13 -14.16
C LYS A 8 12.33 -4.10 -13.47
N ILE A 9 11.87 -4.40 -12.25
CA ILE A 9 11.03 -3.47 -11.45
C ILE A 9 11.81 -2.18 -11.20
N LYS A 10 13.06 -2.30 -10.74
CA LYS A 10 13.94 -1.15 -10.46
C LYS A 10 14.20 -0.31 -11.72
N ALA A 11 14.41 -0.93 -12.85
CA ALA A 11 14.58 -0.23 -14.13
C ALA A 11 13.31 0.54 -14.52
N ARG A 12 12.13 -0.10 -14.42
CA ARG A 12 10.86 0.55 -14.71
C ARG A 12 10.58 1.73 -13.77
N MET A 13 10.83 1.56 -12.47
CA MET A 13 10.67 2.65 -11.49
C MET A 13 11.59 3.84 -11.82
N ARG A 14 12.84 3.60 -12.22
CA ARG A 14 13.76 4.67 -12.63
C ARG A 14 13.26 5.39 -13.87
N GLU A 15 12.83 4.65 -14.88
CA GLU A 15 12.26 5.21 -16.09
C GLU A 15 11.05 6.12 -15.78
N MET A 16 10.15 5.71 -14.90
CA MET A 16 9.00 6.52 -14.48
C MET A 16 9.43 7.80 -13.77
N VAL A 17 10.49 7.74 -12.95
CA VAL A 17 11.06 8.94 -12.28
C VAL A 17 11.70 9.88 -13.30
N GLU A 18 12.44 9.35 -14.27
CA GLU A 18 13.09 10.13 -15.35
C GLU A 18 12.07 10.78 -16.28
N GLN A 19 10.95 10.11 -16.54
CA GLN A 19 9.85 10.63 -17.35
C GLN A 19 9.03 11.71 -16.64
N ASP A 20 9.22 11.90 -15.34
CA ASP A 20 8.50 12.88 -14.53
C ASP A 20 6.98 12.82 -14.69
N ILE A 21 6.42 11.60 -14.60
CA ILE A 21 5.01 11.34 -14.85
C ILE A 21 4.14 11.99 -13.77
N PRO A 22 3.11 12.77 -14.13
CA PRO A 22 2.26 13.43 -13.14
C PRO A 22 1.35 12.45 -12.41
N PHE A 23 1.20 12.60 -11.09
CA PHE A 23 0.12 12.02 -10.31
C PHE A 23 -1.14 12.88 -10.51
N ARG A 24 -2.20 12.29 -11.03
CA ARG A 24 -3.46 13.00 -11.28
C ARG A 24 -4.46 12.63 -10.20
N ARG A 25 -4.86 13.60 -9.39
CA ARG A 25 -5.91 13.46 -8.38
C ARG A 25 -7.29 13.57 -9.02
N HIS A 26 -8.18 12.68 -8.62
CA HIS A 26 -9.59 12.68 -9.01
C HIS A 26 -10.44 12.70 -7.73
N GLU A 27 -11.38 13.64 -7.65
CA GLU A 27 -12.38 13.68 -6.60
C GLU A 27 -13.72 13.28 -7.21
N VAL A 28 -14.29 12.20 -6.69
CA VAL A 28 -15.52 11.59 -7.24
C VAL A 28 -16.45 11.14 -6.11
N LEU A 29 -17.70 10.82 -6.45
CA LEU A 29 -18.59 10.14 -5.53
C LEU A 29 -18.05 8.75 -5.19
N VAL A 30 -18.27 8.31 -3.93
CA VAL A 30 -17.79 7.00 -3.47
C VAL A 30 -18.28 5.85 -4.35
N GLU A 31 -19.51 5.91 -4.84
CA GLU A 31 -20.09 4.90 -5.72
C GLU A 31 -19.34 4.80 -7.06
N GLU A 32 -18.88 5.93 -7.62
CA GLU A 32 -18.08 5.94 -8.84
C GLU A 32 -16.73 5.27 -8.62
N ALA A 33 -16.06 5.58 -7.50
CA ALA A 33 -14.79 4.96 -7.13
C ALA A 33 -14.95 3.45 -6.89
N ILE A 34 -16.03 3.02 -6.21
CA ILE A 34 -16.35 1.60 -6.02
C ILE A 34 -16.54 0.90 -7.37
N GLY A 35 -17.28 1.52 -8.30
CA GLY A 35 -17.45 1.01 -9.65
C GLY A 35 -16.14 0.83 -10.40
N LEU A 36 -15.26 1.83 -10.33
CA LEU A 36 -13.92 1.79 -10.92
C LEU A 36 -13.08 0.65 -10.32
N PHE A 37 -12.91 0.62 -9.00
CA PHE A 37 -12.05 -0.39 -8.35
C PHE A 37 -12.59 -1.81 -8.50
N ARG A 38 -13.91 -2.00 -8.53
CA ARG A 38 -14.52 -3.28 -8.86
C ARG A 38 -14.20 -3.73 -10.28
N SER A 39 -14.22 -2.82 -11.25
CA SER A 39 -13.86 -3.13 -12.64
C SER A 39 -12.37 -3.49 -12.80
N LEU A 40 -11.51 -3.01 -11.89
CA LEU A 40 -10.08 -3.30 -11.84
C LEU A 40 -9.75 -4.56 -11.02
N GLY A 41 -10.75 -5.15 -10.33
CA GLY A 41 -10.55 -6.32 -9.46
C GLY A 41 -9.89 -5.99 -8.12
N TYR A 42 -9.99 -4.76 -7.64
CA TYR A 42 -9.42 -4.31 -6.37
C TYR A 42 -10.42 -4.45 -5.23
N ASP A 43 -10.71 -5.68 -4.84
CA ASP A 43 -11.73 -6.02 -3.85
C ASP A 43 -11.46 -5.40 -2.47
N ASP A 44 -10.18 -5.25 -2.09
CA ASP A 44 -9.75 -4.59 -0.87
C ASP A 44 -10.17 -3.11 -0.83
N LYS A 45 -10.03 -2.38 -1.94
CA LYS A 45 -10.45 -0.99 -2.07
C LYS A 45 -11.98 -0.87 -2.06
N VAL A 46 -12.66 -1.81 -2.74
CA VAL A 46 -14.14 -1.86 -2.73
C VAL A 46 -14.67 -2.01 -1.32
N LYS A 47 -14.19 -3.01 -0.56
CA LYS A 47 -14.58 -3.24 0.85
C LYS A 47 -14.31 -2.02 1.73
N LEU A 48 -13.14 -1.39 1.54
CA LEU A 48 -12.76 -0.20 2.29
C LEU A 48 -13.75 0.94 2.04
N LEU A 49 -14.05 1.24 0.78
CA LEU A 49 -14.94 2.34 0.40
C LEU A 49 -16.40 2.07 0.76
N GLU A 50 -16.88 0.84 0.65
CA GLU A 50 -18.24 0.46 1.09
C GLU A 50 -18.45 0.66 2.60
N THR A 51 -17.36 0.71 3.38
CA THR A 51 -17.40 0.84 4.85
C THR A 51 -16.92 2.18 5.37
N SER A 52 -16.44 3.09 4.51
CA SER A 52 -15.89 4.39 4.94
C SER A 52 -16.94 5.37 5.44
N GLY A 53 -18.16 5.32 4.88
CA GLY A 53 -19.22 6.29 5.17
C GLY A 53 -19.02 7.65 4.49
N ASP A 54 -18.02 7.79 3.63
CA ASP A 54 -17.74 9.01 2.89
C ASP A 54 -18.71 9.21 1.73
N ILE A 55 -18.99 10.46 1.35
CA ILE A 55 -19.77 10.79 0.16
C ILE A 55 -18.86 10.98 -1.04
N TYR A 56 -17.69 11.62 -0.82
CA TYR A 56 -16.68 11.86 -1.83
C TYR A 56 -15.36 11.24 -1.41
N VAL A 57 -14.63 10.72 -2.38
CA VAL A 57 -13.29 10.15 -2.16
C VAL A 57 -12.31 10.65 -3.21
N ASN A 58 -11.03 10.63 -2.85
CA ASN A 58 -9.96 10.95 -3.76
C ASN A 58 -9.21 9.68 -4.15
N TYR A 59 -8.98 9.50 -5.44
CA TYR A 59 -8.04 8.52 -5.94
C TYR A 59 -7.04 9.17 -6.88
N TYR A 60 -5.96 8.50 -7.14
CA TYR A 60 -4.91 9.00 -8.03
C TYR A 60 -4.72 8.06 -9.21
N THR A 61 -4.37 8.65 -10.36
CA THR A 61 -3.91 7.89 -11.51
C THR A 61 -2.45 8.20 -11.82
N LEU A 62 -1.70 7.17 -12.17
CA LEU A 62 -0.33 7.23 -12.62
C LEU A 62 -0.15 6.26 -13.77
N ASP A 63 0.22 6.77 -14.96
CA ASP A 63 0.51 5.95 -16.16
C ASP A 63 -0.59 4.90 -16.46
N GLY A 64 -1.86 5.32 -16.36
CA GLY A 64 -3.02 4.46 -16.61
C GLY A 64 -3.43 3.54 -15.46
N THR A 65 -2.67 3.51 -14.37
CA THR A 65 -3.04 2.76 -13.15
C THR A 65 -3.74 3.69 -12.17
N ALA A 66 -4.83 3.22 -11.55
CA ALA A 66 -5.56 3.95 -10.50
C ALA A 66 -5.33 3.30 -9.15
N ASP A 67 -5.17 4.11 -8.10
CA ASP A 67 -5.13 3.63 -6.71
C ASP A 67 -5.67 4.68 -5.73
N TYR A 68 -6.06 4.22 -4.53
CA TYR A 68 -6.67 5.03 -3.48
C TYR A 68 -5.64 5.44 -2.43
N TYR A 69 -5.61 6.74 -2.09
CA TYR A 69 -4.73 7.30 -1.06
C TYR A 69 -5.49 8.29 -0.19
N TYR A 70 -5.27 8.24 1.12
CA TYR A 70 -5.86 9.16 2.09
C TYR A 70 -5.23 10.56 2.01
N GLU A 71 -3.93 10.63 1.77
CA GLU A 71 -3.15 11.86 1.80
C GLU A 71 -2.84 12.37 0.39
N ALA A 72 -2.44 13.64 0.32
CA ALA A 72 -2.01 14.22 -0.95
C ALA A 72 -0.66 13.63 -1.39
N LEU A 73 -0.59 13.18 -2.63
CA LEU A 73 0.66 12.74 -3.25
C LEU A 73 1.45 13.93 -3.80
N LEU A 74 2.72 13.70 -4.12
CA LEU A 74 3.55 14.63 -4.89
C LEU A 74 2.92 14.89 -6.26
N SER A 75 3.30 16.01 -6.88
CA SER A 75 2.76 16.36 -8.19
C SER A 75 3.19 15.43 -9.32
N SER A 76 4.39 14.83 -9.21
CA SER A 76 4.94 13.93 -10.22
C SER A 76 6.00 12.99 -9.66
N THR A 77 6.36 11.98 -10.44
CA THR A 77 7.39 10.99 -10.09
C THR A 77 8.80 11.56 -10.06
N GLY A 78 9.07 12.68 -10.75
CA GLY A 78 10.39 13.30 -10.82
C GLY A 78 10.96 13.77 -9.49
N TYR A 79 10.13 13.92 -8.46
CA TYR A 79 10.57 14.20 -7.09
C TYR A 79 11.16 12.99 -6.38
N LEU A 80 10.88 11.77 -6.83
CA LEU A 80 11.28 10.51 -6.18
C LEU A 80 12.69 10.08 -6.61
N LYS A 81 13.71 10.89 -6.32
CA LYS A 81 15.09 10.68 -6.80
C LYS A 81 15.91 9.73 -5.95
N VAL A 82 15.63 9.69 -4.64
CA VAL A 82 16.44 8.95 -3.66
C VAL A 82 15.65 7.76 -3.15
N TRP A 83 15.93 6.60 -3.68
CA TRP A 83 15.34 5.32 -3.26
C TRP A 83 16.21 4.16 -3.73
N ASP A 84 16.04 3.00 -3.14
CA ASP A 84 16.63 1.74 -3.59
C ASP A 84 15.67 0.58 -3.36
N LEU A 85 15.70 -0.40 -4.27
CA LEU A 85 14.93 -1.62 -4.18
C LEU A 85 15.88 -2.82 -4.23
N SER A 86 15.77 -3.72 -3.27
CA SER A 86 16.60 -4.91 -3.18
C SER A 86 15.79 -6.14 -2.74
N ALA A 87 16.32 -7.33 -2.96
CA ALA A 87 15.77 -8.53 -2.35
C ALA A 87 15.99 -8.48 -0.84
N TYR A 88 14.99 -8.90 -0.10
CA TYR A 88 15.10 -9.09 1.33
C TYR A 88 14.26 -10.29 1.75
N ARG A 89 14.93 -11.34 2.24
CA ARG A 89 14.27 -12.60 2.65
C ARG A 89 13.34 -13.16 1.56
N SER A 90 12.06 -13.30 1.86
CA SER A 90 11.05 -13.79 0.89
C SER A 90 10.36 -12.69 0.09
N GLY A 91 10.78 -11.43 0.23
CA GLY A 91 10.14 -10.27 -0.38
C GLY A 91 11.11 -9.24 -0.91
N TYR A 92 10.65 -8.00 -0.93
CA TYR A 92 11.40 -6.84 -1.39
C TYR A 92 11.59 -5.83 -0.27
N LEU A 93 12.73 -5.18 -0.26
CA LEU A 93 13.03 -4.04 0.60
C LEU A 93 13.09 -2.78 -0.26
N LEU A 94 12.10 -1.90 -0.12
CA LEU A 94 12.13 -0.55 -0.65
C LEU A 94 12.72 0.38 0.40
N ARG A 95 13.86 0.97 0.09
CA ARG A 95 14.50 1.98 0.94
C ARG A 95 14.15 3.36 0.43
N VAL A 96 13.80 4.24 1.36
CA VAL A 96 13.42 5.63 1.10
C VAL A 96 14.44 6.60 1.73
N PRO A 97 14.38 7.90 1.40
CA PRO A 97 15.28 8.89 1.99
C PRO A 97 15.28 8.89 3.53
N ASP A 98 16.40 9.23 4.12
CA ASP A 98 16.46 9.53 5.54
C ASP A 98 15.64 10.79 5.85
N ARG A 99 14.86 10.75 6.94
CA ARG A 99 13.98 11.86 7.33
C ARG A 99 14.74 13.17 7.60
N HIS A 100 15.96 13.06 8.08
CA HIS A 100 16.81 14.21 8.44
C HIS A 100 17.82 14.58 7.35
N LYS A 101 18.00 13.68 6.36
CA LYS A 101 18.90 13.85 5.23
C LYS A 101 18.24 13.35 3.96
N PRO A 102 17.32 14.12 3.38
CA PRO A 102 16.49 13.68 2.25
C PRO A 102 17.26 13.38 0.96
N GLU A 103 18.52 13.79 0.87
CA GLU A 103 19.42 13.46 -0.25
C GLU A 103 20.13 12.11 -0.09
N GLU A 104 20.01 11.44 1.05
CA GLU A 104 20.67 10.18 1.34
C GLU A 104 19.64 9.09 1.67
N LEU A 105 19.97 7.84 1.34
CA LEU A 105 19.19 6.71 1.82
C LEU A 105 19.45 6.49 3.31
N ALA A 106 18.38 6.23 4.05
CA ALA A 106 18.49 5.80 5.43
C ALA A 106 19.38 4.54 5.52
N PRO A 107 20.30 4.46 6.51
CA PRO A 107 21.11 3.26 6.71
C PRO A 107 20.19 2.07 6.99
N PHE A 108 20.47 0.94 6.34
CA PHE A 108 19.73 -0.28 6.59
C PHE A 108 20.36 -1.05 7.77
N VAL A 109 19.53 -1.27 8.77
CA VAL A 109 19.87 -2.14 9.91
C VAL A 109 18.94 -3.33 9.87
N GLU A 110 19.49 -4.53 9.71
CA GLU A 110 18.71 -5.76 9.70
C GLU A 110 18.05 -6.00 11.06
N GLN A 111 16.74 -6.24 11.04
CA GLN A 111 15.95 -6.53 12.24
C GLN A 111 15.23 -7.87 12.09
N PRO A 112 15.92 -9.00 12.28
CA PRO A 112 15.37 -10.33 12.02
C PRO A 112 14.10 -10.64 12.83
N LYS A 113 14.13 -10.31 14.13
CA LYS A 113 13.01 -10.54 15.04
C LYS A 113 11.76 -9.75 14.63
N THR A 114 11.93 -8.49 14.26
CA THR A 114 10.83 -7.65 13.78
C THR A 114 10.20 -8.24 12.53
N PHE A 115 11.03 -8.68 11.58
CA PHE A 115 10.53 -9.32 10.37
C PHE A 115 9.74 -10.61 10.67
N GLU A 116 10.23 -11.44 11.59
CA GLU A 116 9.56 -12.69 11.98
C GLU A 116 8.20 -12.41 12.62
N VAL A 117 8.10 -11.43 13.52
CA VAL A 117 6.85 -11.01 14.15
C VAL A 117 5.85 -10.52 13.10
N PHE A 118 6.26 -9.66 12.18
CA PHE A 118 5.37 -9.22 11.10
C PHE A 118 4.92 -10.35 10.19
N ALA A 119 5.83 -11.28 9.84
CA ALA A 119 5.47 -12.43 9.01
C ALA A 119 4.49 -13.38 9.72
N GLU A 120 4.61 -13.54 11.03
CA GLU A 120 3.68 -14.30 11.83
C GLU A 120 2.32 -13.61 11.93
N ASN A 121 2.30 -12.30 12.18
CA ASN A 121 1.07 -11.51 12.22
C ASN A 121 0.29 -11.59 10.91
N LEU A 122 0.97 -11.47 9.77
CA LEU A 122 0.34 -11.62 8.46
C LEU A 122 -0.32 -13.00 8.27
N ARG A 123 0.31 -14.08 8.76
CA ARG A 123 -0.29 -15.43 8.72
C ARG A 123 -1.54 -15.50 9.59
N TRP A 124 -1.51 -14.96 10.80
CA TRP A 124 -2.68 -14.90 11.68
C TRP A 124 -3.82 -14.12 11.05
N ASN A 125 -3.52 -12.95 10.47
CA ASN A 125 -4.52 -12.14 9.78
C ASN A 125 -5.17 -12.91 8.62
N SER A 126 -4.40 -13.66 7.84
CA SER A 126 -4.92 -14.50 6.76
C SER A 126 -5.83 -15.63 7.29
N PHE A 127 -5.44 -16.30 8.39
CA PHE A 127 -6.30 -17.32 9.03
C PHE A 127 -7.63 -16.74 9.55
N MET A 128 -7.62 -15.50 10.01
CA MET A 128 -8.83 -14.81 10.48
C MET A 128 -9.65 -14.19 9.35
N GLY A 129 -9.17 -14.20 8.11
CA GLY A 129 -9.81 -13.51 6.99
C GLY A 129 -9.79 -11.98 7.12
N LEU A 130 -8.75 -11.43 7.79
CA LEU A 130 -8.57 -10.00 8.06
C LEU A 130 -7.29 -9.49 7.39
N GLU A 131 -7.26 -9.55 6.08
CA GLU A 131 -6.05 -9.21 5.32
C GLU A 131 -5.89 -7.70 5.08
N ASN A 132 -6.96 -6.94 5.24
CA ASN A 132 -7.00 -5.49 4.99
C ASN A 132 -7.99 -4.78 5.92
N VAL A 133 -7.93 -3.43 5.93
CA VAL A 133 -8.80 -2.60 6.78
C VAL A 133 -10.28 -2.78 6.44
N GLY A 134 -10.62 -2.99 5.18
CA GLY A 134 -12.00 -3.27 4.76
C GLY A 134 -12.57 -4.54 5.41
N ASP A 135 -11.75 -5.59 5.56
CA ASP A 135 -12.16 -6.82 6.26
C ASP A 135 -12.44 -6.56 7.73
N VAL A 136 -11.60 -5.77 8.41
CA VAL A 136 -11.80 -5.36 9.81
C VAL A 136 -13.09 -4.55 9.95
N ASN A 137 -13.31 -3.58 9.06
CA ASN A 137 -14.53 -2.77 9.08
C ASN A 137 -15.78 -3.63 8.90
N HIS A 138 -15.77 -4.58 7.97
CA HIS A 138 -16.86 -5.53 7.76
C HIS A 138 -17.11 -6.39 8.99
N ALA A 139 -16.07 -6.90 9.66
CA ALA A 139 -16.21 -7.66 10.90
C ALA A 139 -16.84 -6.81 12.01
N CYS A 140 -16.45 -5.53 12.12
CA CYS A 140 -17.07 -4.60 13.05
C CYS A 140 -18.57 -4.39 12.76
N GLN A 141 -18.94 -4.18 11.50
CA GLN A 141 -20.34 -4.00 11.08
C GLN A 141 -21.19 -5.24 11.35
N LYS A 142 -20.63 -6.43 11.24
CA LYS A 142 -21.30 -7.71 11.54
C LYS A 142 -21.39 -8.03 13.05
N GLY A 143 -20.72 -7.25 13.89
CA GLY A 143 -20.66 -7.51 15.34
C GLY A 143 -19.65 -8.60 15.75
N GLU A 144 -18.74 -8.98 14.86
CA GLU A 144 -17.71 -10.01 15.07
C GLU A 144 -16.43 -9.45 15.72
N ALA A 145 -16.36 -8.14 15.96
CA ALA A 145 -15.18 -7.46 16.51
C ALA A 145 -14.81 -7.93 17.94
N GLY A 146 -15.77 -8.47 18.72
CA GLY A 146 -15.52 -8.92 20.08
C GLY A 146 -14.49 -10.02 20.20
N ASP A 147 -14.43 -10.94 19.24
CA ASP A 147 -13.45 -12.01 19.23
C ASP A 147 -12.07 -11.52 18.76
N LEU A 148 -12.04 -10.54 17.86
CA LEU A 148 -10.80 -9.87 17.44
C LEU A 148 -10.14 -9.14 18.61
N ILE A 149 -10.93 -8.42 19.40
CA ILE A 149 -10.45 -7.71 20.60
C ILE A 149 -9.86 -8.70 21.60
N LYS A 150 -10.54 -9.80 21.90
CA LYS A 150 -10.04 -10.84 22.82
C LYS A 150 -8.70 -11.43 22.37
N ILE A 151 -8.53 -11.67 21.06
CA ILE A 151 -7.28 -12.18 20.51
C ILE A 151 -6.16 -11.13 20.62
N ALA A 152 -6.48 -9.85 20.39
CA ALA A 152 -5.49 -8.78 20.47
C ALA A 152 -5.08 -8.44 21.92
N GLU A 153 -5.90 -8.77 22.91
CA GLU A 153 -5.62 -8.53 24.34
C GLU A 153 -4.93 -9.73 25.04
N ALA A 154 -4.85 -10.89 24.40
CA ALA A 154 -4.24 -12.11 24.94
C ALA A 154 -2.74 -12.18 24.70
#